data_468be81677c9471e7f8c008beacb0fc7
#
_entry.id   468be81677c9471e7f8c008beacb0fc7
#
_cell.length_a   1.000
_cell.length_b   1.000
_cell.length_c   1.000
_cell.angle_alpha   90.00
_cell.angle_beta   90.00
_cell.angle_gamma   90.00
#
_symmetry.space_group_name_H-M   'P 1'
#
loop_
_entity.id
_entity.type
_entity.pdbx_description
1 polymer ?
#
loop_
_entity_poly.entity_id
_entity_poly.type
_entity_poly.pdbx_seq_one_letter_code
_entity_poly.pdbx_strand_id
1 'polypeptide(L)'
;MLRMYFIANWFNLADEACEDALYDTPAFREFCRIDLGCERVPDATSLLKFRHLLEQHKLGAAMFAKVGELLQLNGMKLSGGTIVDATIIAAPSSTKNADKARDPEMHQAMKGKQWYFGMKLHIGVDSKSGLTHSASVTAANVHDSQELPNLLHGNETRLYGDSAYTGQKKVLREIAPMAKDFTNKRARRNNPLSDADRETNRRKSQVRAKVEHPFRPLKNLFGFAKVRYRGLLKNANPAFALLALINVDKWGVPLTGQVRPV
;
A
#
# COMPACT_ATOMS: atom_id res chain seq x y z
N MET A 1 -5.86 -20.34 -9.27
CA MET A 1 -4.65 -19.49 -9.23
C MET A 1 -4.84 -18.20 -8.43
N LEU A 2 -5.77 -17.26 -8.76
CA LEU A 2 -5.89 -15.99 -8.02
C LEU A 2 -6.14 -16.16 -6.51
N ARG A 3 -6.98 -17.11 -6.12
CA ARG A 3 -7.23 -17.42 -4.70
C ARG A 3 -5.99 -17.98 -3.99
N MET A 4 -5.23 -18.84 -4.66
CA MET A 4 -3.95 -19.34 -4.16
C MET A 4 -2.94 -18.19 -3.97
N TYR A 5 -2.86 -17.26 -4.94
CA TYR A 5 -2.06 -16.05 -4.83
C TYR A 5 -2.48 -15.18 -3.63
N PHE A 6 -3.77 -15.08 -3.33
CA PHE A 6 -4.24 -14.38 -2.14
C PHE A 6 -3.84 -15.09 -0.84
N ILE A 7 -3.93 -16.42 -0.76
CA ILE A 7 -3.44 -17.19 0.39
C ILE A 7 -1.94 -16.92 0.60
N ALA A 8 -1.13 -17.04 -0.46
CA ALA A 8 0.31 -16.77 -0.38
C ALA A 8 0.62 -15.38 0.18
N ASN A 9 -0.17 -14.35 -0.21
CA ASN A 9 0.01 -12.99 0.29
C ASN A 9 -0.55 -12.79 1.70
N TRP A 10 -1.74 -13.31 2.03
CA TRP A 10 -2.36 -13.17 3.35
C TRP A 10 -1.55 -13.82 4.46
N PHE A 11 -1.00 -15.00 4.18
CA PHE A 11 -0.26 -15.77 5.18
C PHE A 11 1.26 -15.63 5.02
N ASN A 12 1.72 -14.75 4.12
CA ASN A 12 3.14 -14.48 3.87
C ASN A 12 3.94 -15.75 3.53
N LEU A 13 3.35 -16.64 2.73
CA LEU A 13 3.93 -17.92 2.35
C LEU A 13 4.87 -17.77 1.13
N ALA A 14 5.98 -18.54 1.14
CA ALA A 14 6.76 -18.80 -0.06
C ALA A 14 5.96 -19.69 -1.03
N ASP A 15 6.39 -19.79 -2.29
CA ASP A 15 5.63 -20.52 -3.30
C ASP A 15 5.46 -22.01 -2.94
N GLU A 16 6.55 -22.68 -2.49
CA GLU A 16 6.52 -24.06 -2.03
C GLU A 16 5.67 -24.22 -0.76
N ALA A 17 5.84 -23.32 0.22
CA ALA A 17 5.07 -23.36 1.45
C ALA A 17 3.57 -23.12 1.20
N CYS A 18 3.20 -22.38 0.14
CA CYS A 18 1.80 -22.20 -0.26
C CYS A 18 1.23 -23.49 -0.88
N GLU A 19 2.00 -24.20 -1.66
CA GLU A 19 1.63 -25.53 -2.18
C GLU A 19 1.41 -26.52 -1.04
N ASP A 20 2.37 -26.66 -0.12
CA ASP A 20 2.28 -27.53 1.07
C ASP A 20 1.06 -27.18 1.92
N ALA A 21 0.84 -25.87 2.19
CA ALA A 21 -0.29 -25.42 2.98
C ALA A 21 -1.65 -25.76 2.34
N LEU A 22 -1.74 -25.85 1.02
CA LEU A 22 -2.95 -26.30 0.32
C LEU A 22 -3.16 -27.82 0.47
N TYR A 23 -2.11 -28.62 0.57
CA TYR A 23 -2.27 -30.04 0.88
C TYR A 23 -2.67 -30.26 2.35
N ASP A 24 -2.13 -29.48 3.28
CA ASP A 24 -2.32 -29.70 4.71
C ASP A 24 -3.59 -29.07 5.28
N THR A 25 -4.08 -27.96 4.66
CA THR A 25 -5.18 -27.16 5.22
C THR A 25 -6.46 -27.28 4.40
N PRO A 26 -7.48 -28.06 4.85
CA PRO A 26 -8.75 -28.20 4.13
C PRO A 26 -9.45 -26.87 3.84
N ALA A 27 -9.44 -25.92 4.78
CA ALA A 27 -10.06 -24.59 4.59
C ALA A 27 -9.42 -23.79 3.43
N PHE A 28 -8.11 -23.96 3.19
CA PHE A 28 -7.44 -23.31 2.06
C PHE A 28 -7.86 -23.93 0.72
N ARG A 29 -8.01 -25.26 0.68
CA ARG A 29 -8.54 -25.97 -0.49
C ARG A 29 -9.97 -25.55 -0.80
N GLU A 30 -10.81 -25.51 0.22
CA GLU A 30 -12.20 -25.05 0.06
C GLU A 30 -12.26 -23.62 -0.47
N PHE A 31 -11.48 -22.70 0.09
CA PHE A 31 -11.34 -21.34 -0.44
C PHE A 31 -10.87 -21.34 -1.88
N CYS A 32 -9.85 -22.13 -2.23
CA CYS A 32 -9.32 -22.24 -3.58
C CYS A 32 -10.25 -23.00 -4.53
N ARG A 33 -11.24 -23.73 -4.02
CA ARG A 33 -12.11 -24.66 -4.73
C ARG A 33 -11.31 -25.80 -5.40
N ILE A 34 -10.37 -26.37 -4.66
CA ILE A 34 -9.54 -27.50 -5.07
C ILE A 34 -10.06 -28.75 -4.39
N ASP A 35 -10.40 -29.76 -5.19
CA ASP A 35 -10.80 -31.10 -4.75
C ASP A 35 -9.70 -32.10 -5.10
N LEU A 36 -8.98 -32.61 -4.08
CA LEU A 36 -7.91 -33.58 -4.28
C LEU A 36 -8.38 -34.92 -4.87
N GLY A 37 -9.67 -35.21 -4.85
CA GLY A 37 -10.25 -36.39 -5.53
C GLY A 37 -10.29 -36.21 -7.04
N CYS A 38 -10.29 -34.99 -7.55
CA CYS A 38 -10.46 -34.66 -8.97
C CYS A 38 -9.23 -34.02 -9.61
N GLU A 39 -8.46 -33.25 -8.82
CA GLU A 39 -7.32 -32.47 -9.35
C GLU A 39 -6.17 -32.37 -8.33
N ARG A 40 -4.99 -32.09 -8.85
CA ARG A 40 -3.80 -31.81 -8.01
C ARG A 40 -3.76 -30.34 -7.62
N VAL A 41 -3.15 -30.05 -6.46
CA VAL A 41 -2.79 -28.68 -6.08
C VAL A 41 -1.85 -28.12 -7.16
N PRO A 42 -2.08 -26.89 -7.66
CA PRO A 42 -1.09 -26.23 -8.51
C PRO A 42 0.24 -26.09 -7.79
N ASP A 43 1.31 -26.47 -8.46
CA ASP A 43 2.66 -26.43 -7.90
C ASP A 43 3.22 -25.00 -7.75
N ALA A 44 4.32 -24.87 -7.01
CA ALA A 44 5.03 -23.61 -6.81
C ALA A 44 5.42 -22.94 -8.14
N THR A 45 5.78 -23.73 -9.17
CA THR A 45 6.11 -23.22 -10.52
C THR A 45 4.90 -22.60 -11.19
N SER A 46 3.72 -23.19 -11.04
CA SER A 46 2.46 -22.64 -11.56
C SER A 46 2.10 -21.32 -10.89
N LEU A 47 2.31 -21.21 -9.56
CA LEU A 47 2.12 -19.97 -8.83
C LEU A 47 3.12 -18.90 -9.28
N LEU A 48 4.38 -19.25 -9.51
CA LEU A 48 5.40 -18.36 -10.07
C LEU A 48 5.01 -17.82 -11.44
N LYS A 49 4.58 -18.70 -12.37
CA LYS A 49 4.12 -18.31 -13.71
C LYS A 49 2.92 -17.39 -13.65
N PHE A 50 1.96 -17.68 -12.76
CA PHE A 50 0.79 -16.84 -12.56
C PHE A 50 1.19 -15.45 -12.03
N ARG A 51 2.13 -15.37 -11.09
CA ARG A 51 2.66 -14.10 -10.60
C ARG A 51 3.32 -13.27 -11.70
N HIS A 52 4.14 -13.90 -12.57
CA HIS A 52 4.73 -13.22 -13.73
C HIS A 52 3.65 -12.66 -14.68
N LEU A 53 2.55 -13.39 -14.89
CA LEU A 53 1.40 -12.88 -15.66
C LEU A 53 0.81 -11.61 -15.00
N LEU A 54 0.60 -11.64 -13.68
CA LEU A 54 0.10 -10.46 -12.94
C LEU A 54 1.04 -9.26 -13.06
N GLU A 55 2.35 -9.50 -13.01
CA GLU A 55 3.39 -8.48 -13.15
C GLU A 55 3.40 -7.89 -14.56
N GLN A 56 3.45 -8.76 -15.58
CA GLN A 56 3.49 -8.37 -16.98
C GLN A 56 2.32 -7.46 -17.39
N HIS A 57 1.14 -7.75 -16.88
CA HIS A 57 -0.08 -6.99 -17.17
C HIS A 57 -0.46 -5.98 -16.10
N LYS A 58 0.41 -5.73 -15.10
CA LYS A 58 0.17 -4.79 -13.97
C LYS A 58 -1.17 -5.02 -13.27
N LEU A 59 -1.58 -6.29 -13.15
CA LEU A 59 -2.92 -6.64 -12.65
C LEU A 59 -3.11 -6.32 -11.16
N GLY A 60 -2.04 -6.18 -10.37
CA GLY A 60 -2.14 -5.70 -9.00
C GLY A 60 -2.77 -4.30 -8.91
N ALA A 61 -2.32 -3.37 -9.76
CA ALA A 61 -2.90 -2.03 -9.84
C ALA A 61 -4.35 -2.08 -10.38
N ALA A 62 -4.63 -2.93 -11.36
CA ALA A 62 -5.99 -3.11 -11.87
C ALA A 62 -6.95 -3.68 -10.81
N MET A 63 -6.49 -4.65 -10.00
CA MET A 63 -7.27 -5.17 -8.86
C MET A 63 -7.56 -4.08 -7.83
N PHE A 64 -6.56 -3.27 -7.50
CA PHE A 64 -6.71 -2.15 -6.57
C PHE A 64 -7.76 -1.13 -7.06
N ALA A 65 -7.66 -0.72 -8.32
CA ALA A 65 -8.62 0.18 -8.94
C ALA A 65 -10.03 -0.42 -8.96
N LYS A 66 -10.16 -1.70 -9.35
CA LYS A 66 -11.45 -2.38 -9.43
C LYS A 66 -12.13 -2.54 -8.06
N VAL A 67 -11.37 -2.83 -7.02
CA VAL A 67 -11.89 -2.83 -5.65
C VAL A 67 -12.36 -1.44 -5.25
N GLY A 68 -11.62 -0.38 -5.58
CA GLY A 68 -12.04 1.01 -5.36
C GLY A 68 -13.40 1.31 -6.01
N GLU A 69 -13.59 0.94 -7.29
CA GLU A 69 -14.87 1.09 -7.99
C GLU A 69 -16.00 0.33 -7.31
N LEU A 70 -15.77 -0.95 -6.96
CA LEU A 70 -16.78 -1.79 -6.30
C LEU A 70 -17.22 -1.19 -4.96
N LEU A 71 -16.27 -0.67 -4.17
CA LEU A 71 -16.58 -0.02 -2.90
C LEU A 71 -17.39 1.25 -3.10
N GLN A 72 -17.09 2.05 -4.14
CA GLN A 72 -17.86 3.24 -4.49
C GLN A 72 -19.30 2.88 -4.91
N LEU A 73 -19.48 1.84 -5.72
CA LEU A 73 -20.80 1.33 -6.11
C LEU A 73 -21.61 0.84 -4.90
N ASN A 74 -20.95 0.32 -3.87
CA ASN A 74 -21.57 -0.11 -2.62
C ASN A 74 -21.70 1.01 -1.57
N GLY A 75 -21.71 2.25 -1.97
CA GLY A 75 -22.00 3.40 -1.11
C GLY A 75 -20.78 4.05 -0.45
N MET A 76 -19.55 3.56 -0.69
CA MET A 76 -18.36 4.26 -0.26
C MET A 76 -18.13 5.50 -1.11
N LYS A 77 -18.32 6.67 -0.52
CA LYS A 77 -17.98 7.94 -1.16
C LYS A 77 -16.69 8.48 -0.55
N LEU A 78 -15.77 8.92 -1.40
CA LEU A 78 -14.61 9.68 -0.94
C LEU A 78 -15.09 10.99 -0.30
N SER A 79 -14.57 11.29 0.89
CA SER A 79 -15.05 12.41 1.71
C SER A 79 -14.56 13.79 1.25
N GLY A 80 -13.74 13.84 0.21
CA GLY A 80 -13.06 15.05 -0.25
C GLY A 80 -11.88 15.47 0.63
N GLY A 81 -11.54 14.68 1.67
CA GLY A 81 -10.34 14.87 2.47
C GLY A 81 -9.35 13.74 2.21
N THR A 82 -8.16 14.05 1.69
CA THR A 82 -7.09 13.07 1.44
C THR A 82 -5.97 13.24 2.45
N ILE A 83 -5.52 12.12 3.02
CA ILE A 83 -4.31 12.02 3.84
C ILE A 83 -3.25 11.37 2.97
N VAL A 84 -2.09 12.01 2.82
CA VAL A 84 -0.95 11.45 2.09
C VAL A 84 0.18 11.10 3.03
N ASP A 85 0.78 9.95 2.84
CA ASP A 85 1.96 9.52 3.59
C ASP A 85 2.74 8.46 2.81
N ALA A 86 3.96 8.17 3.26
CA ALA A 86 4.83 7.17 2.67
C ALA A 86 5.46 6.27 3.73
N THR A 87 5.65 5.03 3.37
CA THR A 87 6.35 4.09 4.24
C THR A 87 7.49 3.41 3.49
N ILE A 88 8.61 3.17 4.19
CA ILE A 88 9.75 2.44 3.64
C ILE A 88 9.47 0.94 3.76
N ILE A 89 9.70 0.23 2.65
CA ILE A 89 9.75 -1.21 2.55
C ILE A 89 11.22 -1.58 2.35
N ALA A 90 11.81 -2.26 3.33
CA ALA A 90 13.24 -2.53 3.35
C ALA A 90 13.63 -3.59 2.30
N ALA A 91 14.78 -3.38 1.65
CA ALA A 91 15.40 -4.36 0.76
C ALA A 91 16.72 -4.87 1.33
N PRO A 92 17.18 -6.07 0.94
CA PRO A 92 18.49 -6.57 1.32
C PRO A 92 19.59 -5.62 0.86
N SER A 93 20.41 -5.16 1.80
CA SER A 93 21.56 -4.27 1.51
C SER A 93 22.86 -5.04 1.26
N SER A 94 22.84 -6.37 1.42
CA SER A 94 24.01 -7.24 1.21
C SER A 94 24.39 -7.31 -0.26
N THR A 95 25.67 -7.35 -0.53
CA THR A 95 26.27 -7.63 -1.84
C THR A 95 26.81 -9.05 -1.96
N LYS A 96 26.49 -9.93 -0.98
CA LYS A 96 26.90 -11.35 -0.95
C LYS A 96 26.00 -12.23 -1.82
N ASN A 97 25.70 -11.79 -3.04
CA ASN A 97 24.96 -12.55 -4.05
C ASN A 97 25.85 -12.82 -5.27
N ALA A 98 25.35 -13.61 -6.24
CA ALA A 98 26.10 -13.95 -7.44
C ALA A 98 26.60 -12.71 -8.23
N ASP A 99 25.75 -11.68 -8.29
CA ASP A 99 26.05 -10.42 -9.00
C ASP A 99 26.97 -9.49 -8.19
N LYS A 100 27.27 -9.80 -6.92
CA LYS A 100 27.98 -8.92 -5.97
C LYS A 100 27.44 -7.48 -5.93
N ALA A 101 26.16 -7.29 -6.21
CA ALA A 101 25.50 -6.00 -6.36
C ALA A 101 24.17 -5.97 -5.61
N ARG A 102 23.82 -4.78 -5.12
CA ARG A 102 22.48 -4.48 -4.60
C ARG A 102 21.49 -4.39 -5.75
N ASP A 103 20.20 -4.38 -5.42
CA ASP A 103 19.15 -4.09 -6.39
C ASP A 103 19.30 -2.65 -6.91
N PRO A 104 19.50 -2.45 -8.23
CA PRO A 104 19.76 -1.12 -8.80
C PRO A 104 18.53 -0.20 -8.76
N GLU A 105 17.32 -0.73 -8.65
CA GLU A 105 16.09 0.04 -8.55
C GLU A 105 15.77 0.49 -7.10
N MET A 106 16.50 -0.06 -6.11
CA MET A 106 16.35 0.28 -4.70
C MET A 106 17.42 1.28 -4.27
N HIS A 107 17.07 2.23 -3.40
CA HIS A 107 17.99 3.26 -2.94
C HIS A 107 17.97 3.42 -1.42
N GLN A 108 18.92 4.21 -0.91
CA GLN A 108 19.01 4.53 0.51
C GLN A 108 18.17 5.76 0.85
N ALA A 109 17.51 5.72 2.01
CA ALA A 109 16.86 6.88 2.61
C ALA A 109 17.15 6.90 4.10
N MET A 110 17.33 8.09 4.66
CA MET A 110 17.49 8.28 6.10
C MET A 110 16.13 8.61 6.73
N LYS A 111 15.76 7.85 7.76
CA LYS A 111 14.59 8.15 8.60
C LYS A 111 15.05 8.31 10.05
N GLY A 112 14.90 9.51 10.58
CA GLY A 112 15.52 9.87 11.86
C GLY A 112 17.04 9.83 11.77
N LYS A 113 17.69 8.97 12.56
CA LYS A 113 19.15 8.75 12.54
C LYS A 113 19.57 7.43 11.88
N GLN A 114 18.63 6.69 11.29
CA GLN A 114 18.88 5.38 10.71
C GLN A 114 18.75 5.40 9.19
N TRP A 115 19.68 4.73 8.52
CA TRP A 115 19.65 4.51 7.08
C TRP A 115 18.89 3.23 6.75
N TYR A 116 18.01 3.32 5.76
CA TYR A 116 17.27 2.20 5.18
C TYR A 116 17.61 2.08 3.70
N PHE A 117 17.75 0.87 3.21
CA PHE A 117 17.86 0.57 1.79
C PHE A 117 16.58 -0.12 1.34
N GLY A 118 15.98 0.32 0.25
CA GLY A 118 14.75 -0.27 -0.25
C GLY A 118 13.93 0.65 -1.15
N MET A 119 12.62 0.49 -1.07
CA MET A 119 11.62 1.28 -1.79
C MET A 119 10.71 2.02 -0.82
N LYS A 120 9.95 2.99 -1.36
CA LYS A 120 8.82 3.62 -0.67
C LYS A 120 7.51 3.22 -1.31
N LEU A 121 6.52 2.96 -0.46
CA LEU A 121 5.13 2.88 -0.83
C LEU A 121 4.45 4.16 -0.34
N HIS A 122 3.97 4.96 -1.28
CA HIS A 122 3.20 6.18 -1.04
C HIS A 122 1.72 5.87 -1.19
N ILE A 123 0.89 6.40 -0.30
CA ILE A 123 -0.56 6.18 -0.34
C ILE A 123 -1.34 7.47 -0.12
N GLY A 124 -2.48 7.56 -0.81
CA GLY A 124 -3.54 8.53 -0.56
C GLY A 124 -4.73 7.82 0.10
N VAL A 125 -5.12 8.31 1.28
CA VAL A 125 -6.14 7.69 2.15
C VAL A 125 -7.27 8.67 2.39
N ASP A 126 -8.50 8.23 2.25
CA ASP A 126 -9.66 9.06 2.58
C ASP A 126 -9.69 9.38 4.08
N SER A 127 -9.78 10.66 4.41
CA SER A 127 -9.67 11.16 5.80
C SER A 127 -10.85 10.77 6.69
N LYS A 128 -12.00 10.38 6.11
CA LYS A 128 -13.20 9.94 6.83
C LYS A 128 -13.21 8.42 7.00
N SER A 129 -13.18 7.69 5.91
CA SER A 129 -13.25 6.23 5.90
C SER A 129 -11.92 5.56 6.26
N GLY A 130 -10.80 6.22 5.96
CA GLY A 130 -9.44 5.66 6.09
C GLY A 130 -9.14 4.57 5.06
N LEU A 131 -9.88 4.53 3.95
CA LEU A 131 -9.63 3.63 2.82
C LEU A 131 -8.57 4.22 1.90
N THR A 132 -7.71 3.39 1.41
CA THR A 132 -6.69 3.79 0.42
C THR A 132 -7.33 3.91 -0.95
N HIS A 133 -7.25 5.09 -1.55
CA HIS A 133 -7.78 5.34 -2.90
C HIS A 133 -6.70 5.50 -3.95
N SER A 134 -5.48 5.86 -3.57
CA SER A 134 -4.35 6.04 -4.47
C SER A 134 -3.08 5.43 -3.87
N ALA A 135 -2.21 4.92 -4.70
CA ALA A 135 -0.92 4.40 -4.27
C ALA A 135 0.12 4.51 -5.39
N SER A 136 1.38 4.71 -5.02
CA SER A 136 2.52 4.63 -5.92
C SER A 136 3.74 4.02 -5.23
N VAL A 137 4.67 3.51 -6.02
CA VAL A 137 5.91 2.88 -5.53
C VAL A 137 7.10 3.55 -6.19
N THR A 138 8.08 3.92 -5.38
CA THR A 138 9.33 4.56 -5.84
C THR A 138 10.54 3.99 -5.13
N ALA A 139 11.74 4.27 -5.64
CA ALA A 139 12.96 4.07 -4.87
C ALA A 139 12.93 4.92 -3.58
N ALA A 140 13.58 4.45 -2.51
CA ALA A 140 13.47 5.08 -1.19
C ALA A 140 14.03 6.52 -1.13
N ASN A 141 14.92 6.90 -2.06
CA ASN A 141 15.51 8.24 -2.14
C ASN A 141 14.59 9.29 -2.78
N VAL A 142 13.49 8.90 -3.43
CA VAL A 142 12.53 9.84 -4.00
C VAL A 142 11.84 10.60 -2.86
N HIS A 143 11.78 11.93 -2.97
CA HIS A 143 11.16 12.75 -1.93
C HIS A 143 9.63 12.61 -1.98
N ASP A 144 8.99 12.47 -0.83
CA ASP A 144 7.57 12.14 -0.72
C ASP A 144 6.65 13.14 -1.46
N SER A 145 7.02 14.43 -1.46
CA SER A 145 6.26 15.47 -2.15
C SER A 145 6.23 15.32 -3.68
N GLN A 146 7.18 14.60 -4.29
CA GLN A 146 7.21 14.37 -5.73
C GLN A 146 6.07 13.43 -6.17
N GLU A 147 5.62 12.56 -5.27
CA GLU A 147 4.53 11.63 -5.52
C GLU A 147 3.14 12.21 -5.24
N LEU A 148 3.05 13.43 -4.72
CA LEU A 148 1.76 14.06 -4.43
C LEU A 148 0.80 14.07 -5.63
N PRO A 149 1.22 14.35 -6.88
CA PRO A 149 0.34 14.28 -8.05
C PRO A 149 -0.34 12.92 -8.24
N ASN A 150 0.38 11.84 -7.94
CA ASN A 150 -0.10 10.47 -8.10
C ASN A 150 -1.02 10.01 -6.95
N LEU A 151 -1.11 10.79 -5.88
CA LEU A 151 -1.88 10.47 -4.68
C LEU A 151 -3.19 11.25 -4.56
N LEU A 152 -3.40 12.24 -5.43
CA LEU A 152 -4.62 13.04 -5.45
C LEU A 152 -5.60 12.50 -6.50
N HIS A 153 -6.91 12.63 -6.21
CA HIS A 153 -7.98 12.21 -7.13
C HIS A 153 -8.69 13.39 -7.81
N GLY A 154 -8.27 14.63 -7.50
CA GLY A 154 -8.76 15.86 -8.14
C GLY A 154 -9.98 16.53 -7.48
N ASN A 155 -10.73 15.79 -6.67
CA ASN A 155 -11.94 16.29 -6.00
C ASN A 155 -11.71 16.60 -4.51
N GLU A 156 -10.45 16.75 -4.11
CA GLU A 156 -10.11 17.06 -2.73
C GLU A 156 -10.58 18.45 -2.33
N THR A 157 -11.16 18.54 -1.14
CA THR A 157 -11.42 19.80 -0.44
C THR A 157 -10.40 20.07 0.67
N ARG A 158 -9.69 19.03 1.12
CA ARG A 158 -8.67 19.07 2.18
C ARG A 158 -7.55 18.09 1.91
N LEU A 159 -6.30 18.56 2.04
CA LEU A 159 -5.11 17.72 2.00
C LEU A 159 -4.43 17.69 3.35
N TYR A 160 -4.20 16.50 3.91
CA TYR A 160 -3.42 16.29 5.12
C TYR A 160 -2.14 15.54 4.76
N GLY A 161 -1.03 15.96 5.32
CA GLY A 161 0.27 15.32 5.12
C GLY A 161 1.24 15.76 6.22
N ASP A 162 2.38 15.10 6.28
CA ASP A 162 3.45 15.56 7.14
C ASP A 162 4.16 16.80 6.55
N SER A 163 5.19 17.27 7.23
CA SER A 163 5.94 18.44 6.78
C SER A 163 6.77 18.22 5.50
N ALA A 164 6.93 16.98 5.02
CA ALA A 164 7.59 16.69 3.75
C ALA A 164 6.73 17.12 2.55
N TYR A 165 5.41 17.17 2.70
CA TYR A 165 4.47 17.62 1.66
C TYR A 165 4.21 19.13 1.68
N THR A 166 4.85 19.89 2.58
CA THR A 166 4.63 21.33 2.70
C THR A 166 5.10 22.08 1.45
N GLY A 167 4.35 23.11 1.04
CA GLY A 167 4.76 24.02 -0.03
C GLY A 167 4.33 23.59 -1.44
N GLN A 168 3.53 22.54 -1.58
CA GLN A 168 3.06 22.01 -2.87
C GLN A 168 1.86 22.78 -3.46
N LYS A 169 1.80 24.11 -3.24
CA LYS A 169 0.67 24.94 -3.70
C LYS A 169 0.43 24.89 -5.21
N LYS A 170 1.51 24.74 -6.01
CA LYS A 170 1.39 24.64 -7.47
C LYS A 170 0.67 23.35 -7.85
N VAL A 171 1.10 22.23 -7.33
CA VAL A 171 0.49 20.91 -7.55
C VAL A 171 -0.98 20.90 -7.12
N LEU A 172 -1.29 21.48 -5.95
CA LEU A 172 -2.69 21.58 -5.50
C LEU A 172 -3.56 22.42 -6.43
N ARG A 173 -3.06 23.55 -6.92
CA ARG A 173 -3.82 24.39 -7.87
C ARG A 173 -4.09 23.68 -9.20
N GLU A 174 -3.16 22.86 -9.66
CA GLU A 174 -3.26 22.15 -10.94
C GLU A 174 -4.18 20.93 -10.84
N ILE A 175 -4.07 20.15 -9.76
CA ILE A 175 -4.74 18.84 -9.66
C ILE A 175 -6.01 18.92 -8.80
N ALA A 176 -5.96 19.62 -7.66
CA ALA A 176 -7.05 19.71 -6.69
C ALA A 176 -7.29 21.17 -6.28
N PRO A 177 -7.79 22.04 -7.19
CA PRO A 177 -7.88 23.49 -6.97
C PRO A 177 -8.77 23.87 -5.78
N MET A 178 -9.71 23.03 -5.39
CA MET A 178 -10.59 23.24 -4.24
C MET A 178 -9.98 22.80 -2.92
N ALA A 179 -8.82 22.12 -2.94
CA ALA A 179 -8.19 21.56 -1.74
C ALA A 179 -7.54 22.66 -0.89
N LYS A 180 -7.94 22.71 0.38
CA LYS A 180 -7.22 23.49 1.40
C LYS A 180 -6.04 22.65 1.93
N ASP A 181 -4.87 23.27 2.03
CA ASP A 181 -3.65 22.64 2.52
C ASP A 181 -3.65 22.58 4.07
N PHE A 182 -3.77 21.37 4.59
CA PHE A 182 -3.66 21.05 6.02
C PHE A 182 -2.37 20.27 6.34
N THR A 183 -1.33 20.33 5.49
CA THR A 183 -0.03 19.75 5.83
C THR A 183 0.55 20.38 7.09
N ASN A 184 1.36 19.62 7.84
CA ASN A 184 1.98 20.09 9.07
C ASN A 184 3.03 21.16 8.76
N LYS A 185 3.03 22.25 9.50
CA LYS A 185 4.09 23.26 9.43
C LYS A 185 5.41 22.68 9.94
N ARG A 186 6.50 22.98 9.23
CA ARG A 186 7.86 22.59 9.61
C ARG A 186 8.55 23.70 10.39
N ALA A 187 9.19 23.35 11.50
CA ALA A 187 10.12 24.28 12.18
C ALA A 187 11.31 24.59 11.27
N ARG A 188 11.74 25.83 11.23
CA ARG A 188 12.97 26.28 10.55
C ARG A 188 13.97 26.77 11.60
N ARG A 189 15.27 26.74 11.27
CA ARG A 189 16.35 27.11 12.20
C ARG A 189 16.14 28.49 12.84
N ASN A 190 15.63 29.45 12.07
CA ASN A 190 15.43 30.84 12.54
C ASN A 190 13.95 31.19 12.75
N ASN A 191 13.05 30.21 12.67
CA ASN A 191 11.61 30.39 12.90
C ASN A 191 11.04 29.11 13.51
N PRO A 192 11.19 28.93 14.84
CA PRO A 192 10.60 27.80 15.56
C PRO A 192 9.08 27.88 15.52
N LEU A 193 8.41 26.76 15.69
CA LEU A 193 6.96 26.71 15.78
C LEU A 193 6.49 27.40 17.06
N SER A 194 5.51 28.30 16.92
CA SER A 194 4.77 28.85 18.07
C SER A 194 3.92 27.76 18.73
N ASP A 195 3.45 28.02 19.96
CA ASP A 195 2.57 27.07 20.65
C ASP A 195 1.23 26.90 19.92
N ALA A 196 0.71 27.95 19.29
CA ALA A 196 -0.45 27.89 18.43
C ALA A 196 -0.21 27.00 17.19
N ASP A 197 0.98 27.06 16.58
CA ASP A 197 1.36 26.19 15.46
C ASP A 197 1.51 24.74 15.89
N ARG A 198 2.08 24.48 17.07
CA ARG A 198 2.19 23.14 17.66
C ARG A 198 0.81 22.53 17.91
N GLU A 199 -0.10 23.29 18.51
CA GLU A 199 -1.46 22.82 18.76
C GLU A 199 -2.21 22.56 17.43
N THR A 200 -2.06 23.45 16.45
CA THR A 200 -2.62 23.25 15.11
C THR A 200 -2.05 21.99 14.44
N ASN A 201 -0.75 21.78 14.52
CA ASN A 201 -0.11 20.57 14.00
C ASN A 201 -0.61 19.32 14.75
N ARG A 202 -0.84 19.38 16.06
CA ARG A 202 -1.40 18.29 16.86
C ARG A 202 -2.77 17.86 16.36
N ARG A 203 -3.68 18.82 16.12
CA ARG A 203 -5.02 18.56 15.58
C ARG A 203 -4.96 17.96 14.18
N LYS A 204 -4.10 18.46 13.30
CA LYS A 204 -3.88 17.89 11.96
C LYS A 204 -3.34 16.45 12.03
N SER A 205 -2.40 16.20 12.95
CA SER A 205 -1.81 14.88 13.16
C SER A 205 -2.81 13.85 13.69
N GLN A 206 -3.83 14.24 14.46
CA GLN A 206 -4.93 13.36 14.88
C GLN A 206 -5.71 12.82 13.65
N VAL A 207 -5.99 13.68 12.66
CA VAL A 207 -6.63 13.23 11.41
C VAL A 207 -5.68 12.35 10.62
N ARG A 208 -4.40 12.76 10.52
CA ARG A 208 -3.36 12.02 9.77
C ARG A 208 -3.08 10.63 10.33
N ALA A 209 -3.29 10.40 11.64
CA ALA A 209 -3.07 9.09 12.26
C ALA A 209 -3.86 7.96 11.57
N LYS A 210 -4.93 8.26 10.83
CA LYS A 210 -5.70 7.26 10.07
C LYS A 210 -4.89 6.60 8.94
N VAL A 211 -3.79 7.20 8.49
CA VAL A 211 -2.91 6.58 7.49
C VAL A 211 -2.22 5.32 8.01
N GLU A 212 -2.10 5.19 9.32
CA GLU A 212 -1.57 3.97 9.95
C GLU A 212 -2.49 2.76 9.77
N HIS A 213 -3.79 2.99 9.51
CA HIS A 213 -4.75 1.90 9.32
C HIS A 213 -4.39 0.98 8.14
N PRO A 214 -4.03 1.44 6.95
CA PRO A 214 -3.53 0.57 5.89
C PRO A 214 -2.08 0.12 6.10
N PHE A 215 -1.19 0.93 6.68
CA PHE A 215 0.20 0.54 6.86
C PHE A 215 0.42 -0.56 7.89
N ARG A 216 -0.37 -0.55 8.98
CA ARG A 216 -0.25 -1.55 10.04
C ARG A 216 -0.59 -2.98 9.55
N PRO A 217 -1.75 -3.26 8.95
CA PRO A 217 -2.02 -4.59 8.41
C PRO A 217 -1.06 -4.96 7.28
N LEU A 218 -0.70 -4.03 6.41
CA LEU A 218 0.27 -4.29 5.33
C LEU A 218 1.58 -4.85 5.88
N LYS A 219 2.15 -4.22 6.91
CA LYS A 219 3.46 -4.62 7.46
C LYS A 219 3.38 -5.74 8.48
N ASN A 220 2.39 -5.71 9.38
CA ASN A 220 2.35 -6.60 10.53
C ASN A 220 1.51 -7.84 10.26
N LEU A 221 0.39 -7.72 9.53
CA LEU A 221 -0.48 -8.86 9.24
C LEU A 221 0.02 -9.62 7.99
N PHE A 222 0.31 -8.90 6.91
CA PHE A 222 0.74 -9.50 5.64
C PHE A 222 2.27 -9.58 5.48
N GLY A 223 3.03 -9.14 6.49
CA GLY A 223 4.49 -9.25 6.50
C GLY A 223 5.21 -8.42 5.44
N PHE A 224 4.53 -7.46 4.78
CA PHE A 224 5.11 -6.66 3.70
C PHE A 224 5.92 -5.46 4.25
N ALA A 225 6.81 -5.73 5.22
CA ALA A 225 7.79 -4.77 5.74
C ALA A 225 9.12 -4.82 4.98
N LYS A 226 9.36 -5.92 4.25
CA LYS A 226 10.53 -6.14 3.40
C LYS A 226 10.08 -6.55 1.99
N VAL A 227 10.87 -6.16 0.98
CA VAL A 227 10.64 -6.62 -0.39
C VAL A 227 10.82 -8.14 -0.49
N ARG A 228 10.01 -8.79 -1.32
CA ARG A 228 10.09 -10.23 -1.60
C ARG A 228 10.90 -10.52 -2.86
N TYR A 229 10.92 -9.58 -3.79
CA TYR A 229 11.48 -9.75 -5.13
C TYR A 229 12.49 -8.65 -5.44
N ARG A 230 13.31 -8.86 -6.46
CA ARG A 230 14.22 -7.85 -7.01
C ARG A 230 13.46 -6.98 -8.02
N GLY A 231 13.61 -5.67 -7.93
CA GLY A 231 12.96 -4.67 -8.80
C GLY A 231 11.68 -4.06 -8.22
N LEU A 232 11.40 -2.81 -8.60
CA LEU A 232 10.24 -2.04 -8.12
C LEU A 232 8.91 -2.64 -8.59
N LEU A 233 8.81 -2.96 -9.89
CA LEU A 233 7.56 -3.45 -10.47
C LEU A 233 7.09 -4.77 -9.85
N LYS A 234 8.02 -5.71 -9.59
CA LYS A 234 7.72 -7.00 -8.97
C LYS A 234 7.21 -6.87 -7.54
N ASN A 235 7.64 -5.83 -6.82
CA ASN A 235 7.17 -5.54 -5.46
C ASN A 235 5.96 -4.60 -5.43
N ALA A 236 5.76 -3.76 -6.45
CA ALA A 236 4.58 -2.92 -6.59
C ALA A 236 3.30 -3.76 -6.77
N ASN A 237 3.37 -4.80 -7.60
CA ASN A 237 2.20 -5.64 -7.90
C ASN A 237 1.57 -6.27 -6.64
N PRO A 238 2.29 -6.99 -5.75
CA PRO A 238 1.73 -7.45 -4.48
C PRO A 238 1.34 -6.30 -3.53
N ALA A 239 2.05 -5.17 -3.52
CA ALA A 239 1.67 -4.04 -2.69
C ALA A 239 0.28 -3.51 -3.03
N PHE A 240 -0.04 -3.33 -4.31
CA PHE A 240 -1.37 -2.93 -4.77
C PHE A 240 -2.44 -3.98 -4.45
N ALA A 241 -2.15 -5.27 -4.69
CA ALA A 241 -3.07 -6.35 -4.35
C ALA A 241 -3.38 -6.40 -2.85
N LEU A 242 -2.37 -6.23 -1.99
CA LEU A 242 -2.54 -6.17 -0.54
C LEU A 242 -3.36 -4.95 -0.10
N LEU A 243 -3.14 -3.77 -0.70
CA LEU A 243 -3.95 -2.59 -0.42
C LEU A 243 -5.41 -2.79 -0.83
N ALA A 244 -5.67 -3.48 -1.95
CA ALA A 244 -7.02 -3.87 -2.35
C ALA A 244 -7.68 -4.77 -1.29
N LEU A 245 -6.97 -5.80 -0.83
CA LEU A 245 -7.47 -6.73 0.20
C LEU A 245 -7.70 -6.03 1.55
N ILE A 246 -6.82 -5.10 1.96
CA ILE A 246 -6.99 -4.28 3.16
C ILE A 246 -8.26 -3.42 3.07
N ASN A 247 -8.53 -2.85 1.91
CA ASN A 247 -9.75 -2.07 1.69
C ASN A 247 -11.01 -2.93 1.81
N VAL A 248 -10.99 -4.14 1.22
CA VAL A 248 -12.12 -5.09 1.32
C VAL A 248 -12.36 -5.52 2.76
N ASP A 249 -11.29 -5.92 3.46
CA ASP A 249 -11.37 -6.37 4.86
C ASP A 249 -11.92 -5.27 5.77
N LYS A 250 -11.40 -4.08 5.64
CA LYS A 250 -11.79 -2.93 6.46
C LYS A 250 -13.27 -2.57 6.31
N TRP A 251 -13.81 -2.69 5.11
CA TRP A 251 -15.22 -2.34 4.88
C TRP A 251 -16.19 -3.42 5.31
N GLY A 252 -15.76 -4.67 5.46
CA GLY A 252 -16.61 -5.78 5.86
C GLY A 252 -17.82 -5.99 4.95
N VAL A 253 -17.81 -5.34 3.77
CA VAL A 253 -18.91 -5.46 2.80
C VAL A 253 -18.79 -6.82 2.14
N PRO A 254 -19.81 -7.67 2.23
CA PRO A 254 -19.86 -8.87 1.41
C PRO A 254 -19.91 -8.44 -0.05
N LEU A 255 -18.84 -8.66 -0.80
CA LEU A 255 -18.81 -8.39 -2.26
C LEU A 255 -19.85 -9.23 -3.03
N THR A 256 -20.59 -10.08 -2.36
CA THR A 256 -21.58 -11.03 -2.89
C THR A 256 -23.02 -10.76 -2.47
N GLY A 257 -23.33 -9.65 -1.81
CA GLY A 257 -24.69 -9.33 -1.37
C GLY A 257 -25.26 -10.23 -0.25
N GLN A 258 -24.46 -11.12 0.31
CA GLN A 258 -24.87 -11.93 1.47
C GLN A 258 -24.38 -11.30 2.76
N VAL A 259 -25.31 -11.00 3.66
CA VAL A 259 -25.06 -10.50 5.02
C VAL A 259 -24.26 -11.57 5.78
N ARG A 260 -23.12 -11.22 6.39
CA ARG A 260 -22.49 -12.08 7.39
C ARG A 260 -23.50 -12.25 8.54
N PRO A 261 -23.83 -13.48 8.94
CA PRO A 261 -24.53 -13.65 10.21
C PRO A 261 -23.64 -13.13 11.34
N VAL A 262 -24.23 -12.37 12.24
CA VAL A 262 -23.63 -11.82 13.47
C VAL A 262 -23.27 -12.95 14.42
#